data_b2fee7d3d22e858d00371355fb412512
#
_entry.id   b2fee7d3d22e858d00371355fb412512
#
_cell.length_a   1.000
_cell.length_b   1.000
_cell.length_c   1.000
_cell.angle_alpha   90.00
_cell.angle_beta   90.00
_cell.angle_gamma   90.00
#
_symmetry.space_group_name_H-M   'P 1'
#
loop_
_entity.id
_entity.type
_entity.pdbx_description
1 polymer ?
#
loop_
_entity_poly.entity_id
_entity_poly.type
_entity_poly.pdbx_seq_one_letter_code
_entity_poly.pdbx_strand_id
1 'polypeptide(L)' 'KVEQTGRVNINTASAEVLQKELSGIGAAKAAAIVAYRDEHGGFTSVDELIEVKGIGKALLDKNREKLSID' A
#
# COMPACT_ATOMS: atom_id res chain seq x y z
N LYS A 1 9.92 -10.75 -14.33
CA LYS A 1 9.39 -10.84 -14.05
C LYS A 1 8.56 -10.90 -13.55
N VAL A 2 8.20 -10.75 -13.42
CA VAL A 2 7.45 -10.79 -12.79
C VAL A 2 6.29 -11.08 -12.76
N GLU A 3 5.83 -11.42 -12.59
CA GLU A 3 4.87 -11.63 -12.45
C GLU A 3 4.01 -11.31 -11.86
N GLN A 4 3.83 -10.78 -11.94
CA GLN A 4 3.05 -10.37 -11.23
C GLN A 4 1.75 -10.79 -11.38
N THR A 5 1.01 -10.87 -10.80
CA THR A 5 -0.26 -11.46 -10.54
C THR A 5 -1.30 -10.40 -10.24
N GLY A 6 -1.04 -9.17 -10.63
CA GLY A 6 -1.93 -8.08 -10.37
C GLY A 6 -1.84 -7.53 -8.95
N ARG A 7 -0.86 -7.97 -8.18
CA ARG A 7 -0.66 -7.46 -6.84
C ARG A 7 0.30 -6.29 -6.82
N VAL A 8 0.11 -5.44 -5.83
CA VAL A 8 0.94 -4.26 -5.64
C VAL A 8 1.80 -4.48 -4.40
N ASN A 9 3.11 -4.41 -4.58
CA ASN A 9 4.03 -4.54 -3.46
C ASN A 9 4.17 -3.19 -2.79
N ILE A 10 3.58 -3.05 -1.60
CA ILE A 10 3.56 -1.76 -0.91
C ILE A 10 4.93 -1.32 -0.42
N ASN A 11 5.89 -2.22 -0.40
CA ASN A 11 7.26 -1.86 -0.01
C ASN A 11 8.07 -1.29 -1.15
N THR A 12 7.63 -1.45 -2.39
CA THR A 12 8.40 -0.98 -3.54
C THR A 12 7.63 -0.08 -4.48
N ALA A 13 6.30 -0.08 -4.40
CA ALA A 13 5.48 0.69 -5.34
C ALA A 13 5.63 2.19 -5.10
N SER A 14 5.59 2.96 -6.18
CA SER A 14 5.59 4.40 -6.07
C SER A 14 4.21 4.90 -5.65
N ALA A 15 4.16 6.17 -5.22
CA ALA A 15 2.88 6.77 -4.85
C ALA A 15 1.91 6.74 -6.03
N GLU A 16 2.42 6.95 -7.24
CA GLU A 16 1.57 6.91 -8.43
C GLU A 16 0.93 5.56 -8.65
N VAL A 17 1.72 4.50 -8.47
CA VAL A 17 1.20 3.14 -8.64
C VAL A 17 0.17 2.83 -7.56
N LEU A 18 0.47 3.21 -6.32
CA LEU A 18 -0.47 2.98 -5.22
C LEU A 18 -1.79 3.66 -5.49
N GLN A 19 -1.74 4.91 -5.94
CA GLN A 19 -2.95 5.67 -6.22
C GLN A 19 -3.74 5.05 -7.37
N LYS A 20 -3.03 4.58 -8.39
CA LYS A 20 -3.65 4.05 -9.59
C LYS A 20 -4.26 2.67 -9.37
N GLU A 21 -3.54 1.81 -8.65
CA GLU A 21 -3.92 0.41 -8.54
C GLU A 21 -4.83 0.09 -7.37
N LEU A 22 -4.81 0.89 -6.34
CA LEU A 22 -5.58 0.60 -5.13
C LEU A 22 -6.87 1.40 -5.10
N SER A 23 -7.94 0.75 -4.63
CA SER A 23 -9.25 1.39 -4.55
C SER A 23 -9.30 2.31 -3.34
N GLY A 24 -9.81 3.52 -3.55
CA GLY A 24 -9.98 4.47 -2.45
C GLY A 24 -8.71 5.11 -1.96
N ILE A 25 -7.62 4.93 -2.67
CA ILE A 25 -6.34 5.53 -2.31
C ILE A 25 -6.08 6.68 -3.26
N GLY A 26 -6.25 7.89 -2.77
CA GLY A 26 -5.94 9.07 -3.55
C GLY A 26 -4.48 9.49 -3.33
N ALA A 27 -4.14 10.66 -3.87
CA ALA A 27 -2.77 11.14 -3.80
C ALA A 27 -2.28 11.30 -2.35
N ALA A 28 -3.13 11.82 -1.47
CA ALA A 28 -2.72 12.05 -0.08
C ALA A 28 -2.44 10.75 0.64
N LYS A 29 -3.29 9.74 0.47
CA LYS A 29 -3.09 8.46 1.13
C LYS A 29 -1.90 7.72 0.53
N ALA A 30 -1.72 7.81 -0.78
CA ALA A 30 -0.57 7.17 -1.42
C ALA A 30 0.73 7.78 -0.89
N ALA A 31 0.76 9.10 -0.76
CA ALA A 31 1.94 9.77 -0.21
C ALA A 31 2.19 9.35 1.24
N ALA A 32 1.12 9.18 2.01
CA ALA A 32 1.24 8.77 3.40
C ALA A 32 1.81 7.35 3.50
N ILE A 33 1.43 6.46 2.59
CA ILE A 33 1.97 5.10 2.58
C ILE A 33 3.48 5.14 2.32
N VAL A 34 3.88 5.93 1.32
CA VAL A 34 5.30 6.03 0.99
C VAL A 34 6.08 6.64 2.14
N ALA A 35 5.53 7.68 2.77
CA ALA A 35 6.20 8.33 3.90
C ALA A 35 6.37 7.36 5.07
N TYR A 36 5.32 6.61 5.38
CA TYR A 36 5.39 5.61 6.45
C TYR A 36 6.47 4.58 6.14
N ARG A 37 6.45 4.08 4.92
CA ARG A 37 7.42 3.08 4.48
C ARG A 37 8.85 3.58 4.64
N ASP A 38 9.09 4.80 4.20
CA ASP A 38 10.44 5.37 4.26
C ASP A 38 10.87 5.61 5.70
N GLU A 39 9.93 5.99 6.55
CA GLU A 39 10.22 6.30 7.94
C GLU A 39 10.48 5.06 8.77
N HIS A 40 9.76 3.97 8.49
CA HIS A 40 9.82 2.76 9.29
C HIS A 40 10.61 1.63 8.65
N GLY A 41 11.19 1.88 7.49
CA GLY A 41 12.00 0.86 6.83
C GLY A 41 11.20 -0.20 6.12
N GLY A 42 9.93 0.07 5.86
CA GLY A 42 9.06 -0.85 5.13
C GLY A 42 7.95 -1.41 5.98
N PHE A 43 7.10 -2.20 5.35
CA PHE A 43 6.01 -2.90 6.03
C PHE A 43 6.41 -4.35 6.24
N THR A 44 6.11 -4.88 7.41
CA THR A 44 6.40 -6.29 7.71
C THR A 44 5.19 -7.18 7.42
N SER A 45 4.03 -6.58 7.23
CA SER A 45 2.83 -7.31 6.84
C SER A 45 1.90 -6.35 6.13
N VAL A 46 0.99 -6.91 5.33
CA VAL A 46 -0.02 -6.11 4.67
C VAL A 46 -0.91 -5.42 5.70
N ASP A 47 -1.18 -6.10 6.80
CA ASP A 47 -2.04 -5.53 7.85
C ASP A 47 -1.46 -4.26 8.47
N GLU A 48 -0.16 -4.08 8.37
CA GLU A 48 0.49 -2.90 8.94
C GLU A 48 0.01 -1.61 8.26
N LEU A 49 -0.63 -1.71 7.10
CA LEU A 49 -1.16 -0.53 6.41
C LEU A 49 -2.12 0.28 7.28
N ILE A 50 -2.77 -0.37 8.26
CA ILE A 50 -3.70 0.38 9.12
C ILE A 50 -2.97 1.39 10.01
N GLU A 51 -1.65 1.26 10.13
CA GLU A 51 -0.86 2.23 10.89
C GLU A 51 -0.64 3.52 10.11
N VAL A 52 -0.89 3.49 8.82
CA VAL A 52 -0.71 4.68 7.98
C VAL A 52 -1.90 5.62 8.22
N LYS A 53 -1.58 6.90 8.42
CA LYS A 53 -2.61 7.90 8.66
C LYS A 53 -3.58 7.93 7.48
N GLY A 54 -4.86 7.83 7.79
CA GLY A 54 -5.90 7.87 6.77
C GLY A 54 -6.32 6.51 6.25
N ILE A 55 -5.64 5.44 6.68
CA ILE A 55 -6.00 4.10 6.24
C ILE A 55 -6.51 3.30 7.42
N GLY A 56 -7.76 2.89 7.34
CA GLY A 56 -8.36 2.06 8.37
C GLY A 56 -8.58 0.66 7.87
N LYS A 57 -9.18 -0.16 8.72
CA LYS A 57 -9.41 -1.56 8.41
C LYS A 57 -10.29 -1.76 7.18
N ALA A 58 -11.31 -0.92 7.00
CA ALA A 58 -12.21 -1.06 5.87
C ALA A 58 -11.47 -0.88 4.54
N LEU A 59 -10.60 0.13 4.49
CA LEU A 59 -9.84 0.40 3.28
C LEU A 59 -8.81 -0.71 3.03
N LEU A 60 -8.18 -1.20 4.09
CA LEU A 60 -7.26 -2.32 3.99
C LEU A 60 -7.97 -3.56 3.44
N ASP A 61 -9.12 -3.90 4.01
CA ASP A 61 -9.86 -5.08 3.58
C ASP A 61 -10.28 -4.97 2.12
N LYS A 62 -10.65 -3.77 1.70
CA LYS A 62 -11.08 -3.53 0.34
C LYS A 62 -9.98 -3.84 -0.67
N ASN A 63 -8.74 -3.65 -0.26
CA ASN A 63 -7.59 -3.83 -1.16
C ASN A 63 -6.74 -5.05 -0.85
N ARG A 64 -7.10 -5.81 0.17
CA ARG A 64 -6.24 -6.87 0.68
C ARG A 64 -5.75 -7.83 -0.40
N GLU A 65 -6.61 -8.20 -1.32
CA GLU A 65 -6.22 -9.16 -2.36
C GLU A 65 -5.25 -8.58 -3.38
N LYS A 66 -5.15 -7.27 -3.41
CA LYS A 66 -4.25 -6.58 -4.34
C LYS A 66 -2.89 -6.29 -3.74
N LEU A 67 -2.71 -6.56 -2.47
CA LEU A 67 -1.53 -6.12 -1.74
C LEU A 67 -0.53 -7.24 -1.50
N SER A 68 0.74 -6.87 -1.51
CA SER A 68 1.81 -7.78 -1.13
C SER A 68 2.94 -6.98 -0.49
N ILE A 69 3.88 -7.67 0.13
CA ILE A 69 5.00 -7.02 0.82
C ILE A 69 6.34 -7.68 0.54
N ASP A 70 6.50 -8.38 -0.53
CA ASP A 70 7.74 -9.12 -0.82
C ASP A 70 9.03 -8.34 -0.58
#